data_583f213431bb9dc8e5aba78e748eb05e
#
_entry.id   583f213431bb9dc8e5aba78e748eb05e
#
_cell.length_a   1.000
_cell.length_b   1.000
_cell.length_c   1.000
_cell.angle_alpha   90.00
_cell.angle_beta   90.00
_cell.angle_gamma   90.00
#
_symmetry.space_group_name_H-M   'P 1'
#
loop_
_entity.id
_entity.type
_entity.pdbx_description
1 polymer ?
#
loop_
_entity_poly.entity_id
_entity_poly.type
_entity_poly.pdbx_seq_one_letter_code
_entity_poly.pdbx_strand_id
1 'polypeptide(L)'
;MFKRLYHIALRECGIMWKNPIYLFCMVIFPIVVVIFFTSLMKEGVPTDMPVGIVDQDHSATSRQLVHKLDAFQTTKVVSHYENIAEARHAIQKNEIYAFLVIPDGTEAGLMASRQPKISFYYSSVSLAAGSLLFRDLKTISTLGGAAAGMAKLSALGKTNDEIMTFLQPIAVDLHMIGNPYANYNYYLSTVMVPGLIMLFIFLITPYSIGTELKFNRARDWMRMSDNNPYLAIAGKMLPQTLIFLSIFLLFEFYVYYVLGFPHPGGVLPILLLGVMSVLACQCFGIFAFGLMPSLRMSMSICSLWGVVSFSICGATYPLFAMDSPIEAIGQLFPMRHYYMIYQMNIFNGFPMSDAVLHWGALVLFCALPILTVWNIKKAMLVYKYLP
;
A
#
# COMPACT_ATOMS: atom_id res chain seq x y z
N MET A 1 2.83 -41.34 -11.18
CA MET A 1 3.11 -39.89 -11.03
C MET A 1 2.37 -39.30 -9.81
N PHE A 2 1.05 -39.35 -9.76
CA PHE A 2 0.25 -38.76 -8.66
C PHE A 2 0.59 -39.32 -7.26
N LYS A 3 0.76 -40.64 -7.10
CA LYS A 3 1.15 -41.24 -5.80
C LYS A 3 2.48 -40.67 -5.29
N ARG A 4 3.47 -40.48 -6.15
CA ARG A 4 4.77 -39.88 -5.75
C ARG A 4 4.64 -38.43 -5.35
N LEU A 5 3.88 -37.64 -6.13
CA LEU A 5 3.58 -36.24 -5.79
C LEU A 5 2.93 -36.15 -4.39
N TYR A 6 1.95 -36.99 -4.12
CA TYR A 6 1.25 -37.03 -2.85
C TYR A 6 2.19 -37.39 -1.68
N HIS A 7 3.06 -38.39 -1.86
CA HIS A 7 4.03 -38.77 -0.82
C HIS A 7 5.05 -37.67 -0.54
N ILE A 8 5.52 -36.95 -1.57
CA ILE A 8 6.42 -35.81 -1.38
C ILE A 8 5.70 -34.68 -0.63
N ALA A 9 4.46 -34.38 -1.02
CA ALA A 9 3.66 -33.37 -0.35
C ALA A 9 3.38 -33.71 1.13
N LEU A 10 3.03 -34.96 1.45
CA LEU A 10 2.86 -35.42 2.83
C LEU A 10 4.14 -35.29 3.65
N ARG A 11 5.28 -35.69 3.07
CA ARG A 11 6.59 -35.51 3.71
C ARG A 11 6.83 -34.04 4.03
N GLU A 12 6.52 -33.14 3.09
CA GLU A 12 6.71 -31.70 3.27
C GLU A 12 5.78 -31.13 4.35
N CYS A 13 4.52 -31.56 4.41
CA CYS A 13 3.62 -31.20 5.50
C CYS A 13 4.21 -31.58 6.88
N GLY A 14 4.80 -32.78 6.98
CA GLY A 14 5.46 -33.24 8.21
C GLY A 14 6.69 -32.40 8.59
N ILE A 15 7.45 -31.92 7.60
CA ILE A 15 8.60 -31.03 7.82
C ILE A 15 8.12 -29.66 8.29
N MET A 16 7.12 -29.11 7.62
CA MET A 16 6.56 -27.80 7.93
C MET A 16 5.95 -27.76 9.33
N TRP A 17 5.22 -28.81 9.73
CA TRP A 17 4.61 -28.90 11.05
C TRP A 17 5.65 -28.92 12.19
N LYS A 18 6.81 -29.52 11.97
CA LYS A 18 7.87 -29.62 12.98
C LYS A 18 8.77 -28.39 13.07
N ASN A 19 8.71 -27.49 12.10
CA ASN A 19 9.59 -26.33 12.05
C ASN A 19 8.78 -25.05 12.27
N PRO A 20 8.96 -24.35 13.40
CA PRO A 20 8.18 -23.16 13.76
C PRO A 20 8.35 -22.00 12.76
N ILE A 21 9.44 -21.96 11.99
CA ILE A 21 9.66 -20.92 10.96
C ILE A 21 8.55 -20.93 9.91
N TYR A 22 8.11 -22.12 9.48
CA TYR A 22 7.03 -22.21 8.50
C TYR A 22 5.70 -21.71 9.10
N LEU A 23 5.36 -22.17 10.31
CA LEU A 23 4.14 -21.73 10.98
C LEU A 23 4.13 -20.20 11.16
N PHE A 24 5.24 -19.65 11.62
CA PHE A 24 5.37 -18.22 11.85
C PHE A 24 5.26 -17.42 10.53
N CYS A 25 6.10 -17.75 9.53
CA CYS A 25 6.20 -16.97 8.30
C CYS A 25 5.02 -17.17 7.33
N MET A 26 4.39 -18.36 7.36
CA MET A 26 3.30 -18.67 6.43
C MET A 26 1.91 -18.38 7.00
N VAL A 27 1.72 -18.46 8.31
CA VAL A 27 0.40 -18.35 8.92
C VAL A 27 0.31 -17.18 9.89
N ILE A 28 1.12 -17.19 10.96
CA ILE A 28 0.99 -16.22 12.06
C ILE A 28 1.26 -14.81 11.54
N PHE A 29 2.39 -14.61 10.90
CA PHE A 29 2.80 -13.26 10.45
C PHE A 29 1.87 -12.68 9.38
N PRO A 30 1.47 -13.39 8.30
CA PRO A 30 0.48 -12.88 7.36
C PRO A 30 -0.84 -12.48 8.02
N ILE A 31 -1.37 -13.28 8.95
CA ILE A 31 -2.60 -12.93 9.69
C ILE A 31 -2.40 -11.65 10.52
N VAL A 32 -1.28 -11.55 11.23
CA VAL A 32 -0.95 -10.32 11.99
C VAL A 32 -0.87 -9.10 11.06
N VAL A 33 -0.24 -9.24 9.90
CA VAL A 33 -0.15 -8.18 8.90
C VAL A 33 -1.52 -7.74 8.40
N VAL A 34 -2.40 -8.70 8.08
CA VAL A 34 -3.78 -8.39 7.66
C VAL A 34 -4.50 -7.58 8.73
N ILE A 35 -4.51 -8.07 9.98
CA ILE A 35 -5.20 -7.40 11.09
C ILE A 35 -4.58 -6.03 11.35
N PHE A 36 -3.26 -5.93 11.34
CA PHE A 36 -2.55 -4.68 11.62
C PHE A 36 -2.89 -3.59 10.61
N PHE A 37 -2.72 -3.85 9.30
CA PHE A 37 -2.95 -2.83 8.28
C PHE A 37 -4.41 -2.45 8.15
N THR A 38 -5.32 -3.41 8.17
CA THR A 38 -6.76 -3.12 8.06
C THR A 38 -7.30 -2.40 9.31
N SER A 39 -6.75 -2.68 10.50
CA SER A 39 -7.10 -1.98 11.74
C SER A 39 -6.47 -0.59 11.82
N LEU A 40 -5.18 -0.46 11.46
CA LEU A 40 -4.47 0.83 11.48
C LEU A 40 -5.14 1.88 10.60
N MET A 41 -5.69 1.46 9.47
CA MET A 41 -6.29 2.36 8.48
C MET A 41 -7.83 2.33 8.50
N LYS A 42 -8.44 1.87 9.60
CA LYS A 42 -9.89 1.67 9.70
C LYS A 42 -10.68 2.95 9.42
N GLU A 43 -10.20 4.09 9.90
CA GLU A 43 -10.85 5.40 9.70
C GLU A 43 -10.68 5.94 8.27
N GLY A 44 -9.90 5.28 7.43
CA GLY A 44 -9.68 5.62 6.03
C GLY A 44 -8.72 6.78 5.80
N VAL A 45 -8.82 7.86 6.54
CA VAL A 45 -7.88 9.01 6.53
C VAL A 45 -7.37 9.26 7.94
N PRO A 46 -6.15 9.81 8.09
CA PRO A 46 -5.69 10.27 9.40
C PRO A 46 -6.66 11.29 9.97
N THR A 47 -7.09 11.09 11.20
CA THR A 47 -7.99 11.96 11.95
C THR A 47 -7.25 12.68 13.06
N ASP A 48 -7.84 13.75 13.60
CA ASP A 48 -7.34 14.47 14.77
C ASP A 48 -5.86 14.89 14.68
N MET A 49 -5.38 15.29 13.49
CA MET A 49 -4.00 15.75 13.35
C MET A 49 -3.80 17.07 14.11
N PRO A 50 -2.77 17.17 14.98
CA PRO A 50 -2.56 18.31 15.84
C PRO A 50 -2.21 19.57 15.05
N VAL A 51 -2.99 20.62 15.23
CA VAL A 51 -2.84 21.96 14.63
C VAL A 51 -2.78 23.01 15.72
N GLY A 52 -1.90 23.99 15.55
CA GLY A 52 -1.78 25.15 16.44
C GLY A 52 -2.50 26.38 15.90
N ILE A 53 -2.81 27.30 16.77
CA ILE A 53 -3.40 28.60 16.43
C ILE A 53 -2.54 29.71 16.98
N VAL A 54 -2.29 30.74 16.18
CA VAL A 54 -1.75 32.05 16.59
C VAL A 54 -2.83 33.06 16.28
N ASP A 55 -3.71 33.33 17.26
CA ASP A 55 -4.79 34.30 17.14
C ASP A 55 -4.37 35.62 17.78
N GLN A 56 -4.09 36.63 16.98
CA GLN A 56 -3.73 37.99 17.43
C GLN A 56 -4.95 38.94 17.40
N ASP A 57 -6.05 38.52 16.73
CA ASP A 57 -7.26 39.36 16.57
C ASP A 57 -8.22 39.24 17.77
N HIS A 58 -8.27 38.06 18.41
CA HIS A 58 -9.11 37.74 19.55
C HIS A 58 -10.60 38.13 19.40
N SER A 59 -11.07 38.22 18.17
CA SER A 59 -12.41 38.64 17.79
C SER A 59 -13.45 37.51 17.85
N ALA A 60 -14.73 37.84 17.66
CA ALA A 60 -15.78 36.83 17.48
C ALA A 60 -15.55 36.03 16.18
N THR A 61 -15.12 36.69 15.14
CA THR A 61 -14.83 36.11 13.83
C THR A 61 -13.65 35.15 13.88
N SER A 62 -12.55 35.49 14.59
CA SER A 62 -11.39 34.63 14.76
C SER A 62 -11.76 33.33 15.51
N ARG A 63 -12.53 33.45 16.62
CA ARG A 63 -13.01 32.27 17.37
C ARG A 63 -13.91 31.37 16.55
N GLN A 64 -14.79 31.92 15.72
CA GLN A 64 -15.64 31.11 14.83
C GLN A 64 -14.81 30.38 13.78
N LEU A 65 -13.78 31.02 13.24
CA LEU A 65 -12.88 30.39 12.27
C LEU A 65 -12.12 29.20 12.88
N VAL A 66 -11.58 29.40 14.10
CA VAL A 66 -10.89 28.36 14.86
C VAL A 66 -11.82 27.18 15.17
N HIS A 67 -13.04 27.49 15.65
CA HIS A 67 -14.01 26.44 15.94
C HIS A 67 -14.44 25.64 14.72
N LYS A 68 -14.59 26.30 13.56
CA LYS A 68 -14.84 25.59 12.27
C LYS A 68 -13.67 24.75 11.84
N LEU A 69 -12.43 25.20 12.06
CA LEU A 69 -11.23 24.41 11.75
C LEU A 69 -11.16 23.14 12.62
N ASP A 70 -11.46 23.27 13.90
CA ASP A 70 -11.49 22.15 14.85
C ASP A 70 -12.60 21.13 14.55
N ALA A 71 -13.62 21.55 13.81
CA ALA A 71 -14.74 20.69 13.40
C ALA A 71 -14.44 19.80 12.19
N PHE A 72 -13.30 19.97 11.51
CA PHE A 72 -12.90 19.07 10.43
C PHE A 72 -12.40 17.74 10.99
N GLN A 73 -12.74 16.65 10.31
CA GLN A 73 -12.36 15.30 10.72
C GLN A 73 -10.82 15.10 10.81
N THR A 74 -10.07 15.78 9.95
CA THR A 74 -8.61 15.57 9.84
C THR A 74 -7.80 16.51 10.72
N THR A 75 -8.41 17.60 11.27
CA THR A 75 -7.72 18.60 12.08
C THR A 75 -8.22 18.63 13.50
N LYS A 76 -7.29 18.82 14.45
CA LYS A 76 -7.60 19.06 15.85
C LYS A 76 -6.75 20.20 16.38
N VAL A 77 -7.42 21.24 16.89
CA VAL A 77 -6.74 22.36 17.53
C VAL A 77 -6.28 21.92 18.92
N VAL A 78 -4.97 21.78 19.10
CA VAL A 78 -4.40 21.29 20.37
C VAL A 78 -3.76 22.39 21.20
N SER A 79 -3.32 23.50 20.59
CA SER A 79 -2.56 24.53 21.27
C SER A 79 -2.79 25.90 20.66
N HIS A 80 -2.82 26.93 21.54
CA HIS A 80 -2.76 28.34 21.17
C HIS A 80 -1.37 28.87 21.49
N TYR A 81 -0.75 29.55 20.55
CA TYR A 81 0.59 30.14 20.68
C TYR A 81 0.48 31.66 20.63
N GLU A 82 1.33 32.35 21.40
CA GLU A 82 1.33 33.82 21.44
C GLU A 82 1.96 34.41 20.15
N ASN A 83 2.89 33.72 19.56
CA ASN A 83 3.61 34.21 18.39
C ASN A 83 3.99 33.10 17.37
N ILE A 84 4.32 33.56 16.15
CA ILE A 84 4.68 32.67 15.03
C ILE A 84 5.97 31.88 15.32
N ALA A 85 6.92 32.45 16.08
CA ALA A 85 8.19 31.80 16.35
C ALA A 85 8.00 30.56 17.24
N GLU A 86 7.15 30.68 18.24
CA GLU A 86 6.78 29.58 19.14
C GLU A 86 6.04 28.46 18.40
N ALA A 87 5.04 28.80 17.60
CA ALA A 87 4.31 27.83 16.77
C ALA A 87 5.23 27.13 15.75
N ARG A 88 6.17 27.88 15.15
CA ARG A 88 7.17 27.30 14.24
C ARG A 88 8.09 26.31 14.97
N HIS A 89 8.49 26.63 16.19
CA HIS A 89 9.31 25.73 17.01
C HIS A 89 8.57 24.45 17.38
N ALA A 90 7.25 24.53 17.61
CA ALA A 90 6.41 23.36 17.84
C ALA A 90 6.34 22.45 16.58
N ILE A 91 6.23 23.02 15.35
CA ILE A 91 6.35 22.23 14.11
C ILE A 91 7.72 21.56 14.02
N GLN A 92 8.81 22.27 14.33
CA GLN A 92 10.17 21.70 14.27
C GLN A 92 10.37 20.55 15.25
N LYS A 93 9.68 20.57 16.38
CA LYS A 93 9.64 19.48 17.37
C LYS A 93 8.67 18.36 17.02
N ASN A 94 7.90 18.47 15.91
CA ASN A 94 6.80 17.58 15.55
C ASN A 94 5.68 17.46 16.61
N GLU A 95 5.47 18.50 17.40
CA GLU A 95 4.35 18.60 18.36
C GLU A 95 3.04 18.91 17.63
N ILE A 96 3.12 19.70 16.55
CA ILE A 96 2.02 20.00 15.63
C ILE A 96 2.46 19.84 14.18
N TYR A 97 1.53 19.56 13.28
CA TYR A 97 1.79 19.46 11.83
C TYR A 97 1.55 20.76 11.07
N ALA A 98 0.72 21.65 11.61
CA ALA A 98 0.41 22.93 10.98
C ALA A 98 -0.02 23.95 12.04
N PHE A 99 -0.01 25.23 11.67
CA PHE A 99 -0.65 26.28 12.47
C PHE A 99 -1.24 27.38 11.58
N LEU A 100 -2.32 27.97 12.07
CA LEU A 100 -3.04 29.09 11.46
C LEU A 100 -2.66 30.37 12.20
N VAL A 101 -2.37 31.44 11.45
CA VAL A 101 -2.12 32.80 12.00
C VAL A 101 -3.24 33.74 11.58
N ILE A 102 -3.93 34.26 12.54
CA ILE A 102 -4.97 35.30 12.38
C ILE A 102 -4.39 36.62 12.91
N PRO A 103 -4.03 37.55 12.01
CA PRO A 103 -3.41 38.81 12.43
C PRO A 103 -4.40 39.73 13.10
N ASP A 104 -3.88 40.63 13.93
CA ASP A 104 -4.66 41.71 14.56
C ASP A 104 -5.40 42.59 13.53
N GLY A 105 -6.60 43.02 13.85
CA GLY A 105 -7.45 43.80 12.96
C GLY A 105 -8.11 43.04 11.84
N THR A 106 -8.11 41.68 11.89
CA THR A 106 -8.76 40.83 10.86
C THR A 106 -10.26 41.13 10.77
N GLU A 107 -11.00 41.17 11.88
CA GLU A 107 -12.44 41.48 11.91
C GLU A 107 -12.70 42.91 11.46
N ALA A 108 -11.96 43.89 11.98
CA ALA A 108 -12.07 45.28 11.57
C ALA A 108 -11.79 45.49 10.08
N GLY A 109 -10.79 44.74 9.53
CA GLY A 109 -10.50 44.75 8.11
C GLY A 109 -11.65 44.20 7.24
N LEU A 110 -12.28 43.09 7.66
CA LEU A 110 -13.45 42.52 7.02
C LEU A 110 -14.62 43.49 6.99
N MET A 111 -14.91 44.13 8.14
CA MET A 111 -15.98 45.14 8.25
C MET A 111 -15.70 46.37 7.35
N ALA A 112 -14.46 46.83 7.29
CA ALA A 112 -14.02 47.93 6.45
C ALA A 112 -13.87 47.56 4.94
N SER A 113 -14.29 46.37 4.52
CA SER A 113 -14.14 45.87 3.18
C SER A 113 -12.68 45.75 2.68
N ARG A 114 -11.75 45.61 3.61
CA ARG A 114 -10.34 45.27 3.33
C ARG A 114 -10.20 43.74 3.30
N GLN A 115 -9.18 43.26 2.62
CA GLN A 115 -8.86 41.83 2.54
C GLN A 115 -7.76 41.52 3.58
N PRO A 116 -8.10 41.03 4.78
CA PRO A 116 -7.07 40.57 5.73
C PRO A 116 -6.35 39.34 5.18
N LYS A 117 -5.07 39.23 5.54
CA LYS A 117 -4.26 38.07 5.12
C LYS A 117 -4.13 37.09 6.26
N ILE A 118 -4.86 36.00 6.19
CA ILE A 118 -4.70 34.88 7.10
C ILE A 118 -3.60 33.98 6.52
N SER A 119 -2.60 33.67 7.34
CA SER A 119 -1.48 32.83 6.92
C SER A 119 -1.56 31.47 7.60
N PHE A 120 -1.26 30.40 6.86
CA PHE A 120 -1.12 29.09 7.46
C PHE A 120 0.22 28.49 7.07
N TYR A 121 0.81 27.82 8.02
CA TYR A 121 2.06 27.12 7.91
C TYR A 121 1.81 25.64 8.14
N TYR A 122 2.35 24.78 7.31
CA TYR A 122 2.19 23.33 7.45
C TYR A 122 3.49 22.61 7.14
N SER A 123 3.71 21.48 7.80
CA SER A 123 4.86 20.61 7.57
C SER A 123 4.60 19.74 6.34
N SER A 124 5.50 19.77 5.37
CA SER A 124 5.51 18.86 4.23
C SER A 124 6.50 17.70 4.38
N VAL A 125 7.05 17.49 5.56
CA VAL A 125 7.89 16.32 5.87
C VAL A 125 7.10 15.01 5.65
N SER A 126 5.83 15.00 6.04
CA SER A 126 4.88 13.95 5.65
C SER A 126 3.96 14.50 4.56
N LEU A 127 4.15 14.05 3.32
CA LEU A 127 3.34 14.50 2.17
C LEU A 127 1.84 14.24 2.39
N ALA A 128 1.49 13.11 3.00
CA ALA A 128 0.11 12.76 3.28
C ALA A 128 -0.53 13.72 4.29
N ALA A 129 0.09 13.91 5.45
CA ALA A 129 -0.40 14.83 6.48
C ALA A 129 -0.43 16.28 5.96
N GLY A 130 0.65 16.72 5.32
CA GLY A 130 0.74 18.07 4.74
C GLY A 130 -0.34 18.35 3.70
N SER A 131 -0.64 17.42 2.80
CA SER A 131 -1.67 17.60 1.77
C SER A 131 -3.09 17.63 2.33
N LEU A 132 -3.40 16.82 3.33
CA LEU A 132 -4.69 16.79 3.99
C LEU A 132 -4.93 18.10 4.78
N LEU A 133 -3.96 18.52 5.59
CA LEU A 133 -4.04 19.76 6.35
C LEU A 133 -4.11 20.99 5.43
N PHE A 134 -3.31 21.01 4.36
CA PHE A 134 -3.39 22.08 3.36
C PHE A 134 -4.79 22.17 2.74
N ARG A 135 -5.40 21.04 2.40
CA ARG A 135 -6.76 20.98 1.87
C ARG A 135 -7.76 21.60 2.86
N ASP A 136 -7.70 21.21 4.13
CA ASP A 136 -8.63 21.68 5.14
C ASP A 136 -8.42 23.16 5.47
N LEU A 137 -7.18 23.62 5.62
CA LEU A 137 -6.85 25.03 5.82
C LEU A 137 -7.26 25.90 4.62
N LYS A 138 -7.11 25.40 3.40
CA LYS A 138 -7.59 26.08 2.20
C LYS A 138 -9.12 26.14 2.17
N THR A 139 -9.79 25.06 2.54
CA THR A 139 -11.25 24.97 2.57
C THR A 139 -11.82 25.96 3.57
N ILE A 140 -11.27 26.01 4.80
CA ILE A 140 -11.75 26.95 5.82
C ILE A 140 -11.53 28.41 5.40
N SER A 141 -10.39 28.72 4.78
CA SER A 141 -10.11 30.05 4.25
C SER A 141 -11.11 30.47 3.16
N THR A 142 -11.42 29.55 2.25
CA THR A 142 -12.40 29.78 1.17
C THR A 142 -13.81 29.97 1.74
N LEU A 143 -14.23 29.12 2.66
CA LEU A 143 -15.54 29.23 3.32
C LEU A 143 -15.65 30.50 4.15
N GLY A 144 -14.60 30.88 4.87
CA GLY A 144 -14.55 32.14 5.62
C GLY A 144 -14.69 33.37 4.74
N GLY A 145 -13.93 33.36 3.60
CA GLY A 145 -14.03 34.43 2.59
C GLY A 145 -15.42 34.52 1.93
N ALA A 146 -15.98 33.36 1.60
CA ALA A 146 -17.33 33.29 1.02
C ALA A 146 -18.41 33.81 2.04
N ALA A 147 -18.33 33.39 3.29
CA ALA A 147 -19.28 33.82 4.33
C ALA A 147 -19.23 35.35 4.53
N ALA A 148 -18.03 35.91 4.59
CA ALA A 148 -17.86 37.38 4.69
C ALA A 148 -18.41 38.10 3.46
N GLY A 149 -18.14 37.59 2.26
CA GLY A 149 -18.66 38.12 1.01
C GLY A 149 -20.20 38.04 0.90
N MET A 150 -20.76 36.89 1.30
CA MET A 150 -22.23 36.71 1.36
C MET A 150 -22.90 37.71 2.30
N ALA A 151 -22.38 37.86 3.52
CA ALA A 151 -22.93 38.82 4.50
C ALA A 151 -22.91 40.23 3.93
N LYS A 152 -21.84 40.64 3.26
CA LYS A 152 -21.72 41.98 2.70
C LYS A 152 -22.66 42.20 1.51
N LEU A 153 -22.74 41.27 0.55
CA LEU A 153 -23.57 41.37 -0.64
C LEU A 153 -25.07 41.31 -0.26
N SER A 154 -25.43 40.49 0.73
CA SER A 154 -26.79 40.47 1.30
C SER A 154 -27.17 41.82 1.94
N ALA A 155 -26.24 42.46 2.66
CA ALA A 155 -26.45 43.80 3.21
C ALA A 155 -26.64 44.89 2.11
N LEU A 156 -26.13 44.66 0.91
CA LEU A 156 -26.34 45.49 -0.28
C LEU A 156 -27.62 45.15 -1.07
N GLY A 157 -28.46 44.24 -0.53
CA GLY A 157 -29.74 43.86 -1.11
C GLY A 157 -29.64 42.89 -2.32
N LYS A 158 -28.52 42.25 -2.50
CA LYS A 158 -28.34 41.26 -3.57
C LYS A 158 -29.06 39.95 -3.25
N THR A 159 -29.63 39.30 -4.27
CA THR A 159 -30.23 37.97 -4.16
C THR A 159 -29.16 36.87 -4.00
N ASN A 160 -29.56 35.73 -3.43
CA ASN A 160 -28.61 34.62 -3.24
C ASN A 160 -27.98 34.17 -4.54
N ASP A 161 -28.72 34.14 -5.66
CA ASP A 161 -28.20 33.71 -6.98
C ASP A 161 -27.18 34.71 -7.52
N GLU A 162 -27.42 36.01 -7.38
CA GLU A 162 -26.44 37.05 -7.75
C GLU A 162 -25.18 36.96 -6.87
N ILE A 163 -25.35 36.68 -5.59
CA ILE A 163 -24.25 36.53 -4.63
C ILE A 163 -23.39 35.33 -5.02
N MET A 164 -24.01 34.17 -5.26
CA MET A 164 -23.29 32.96 -5.64
C MET A 164 -22.56 33.13 -6.98
N THR A 165 -23.20 33.74 -7.97
CA THR A 165 -22.57 34.04 -9.26
C THR A 165 -21.38 34.98 -9.11
N PHE A 166 -21.45 35.96 -8.20
CA PHE A 166 -20.36 36.91 -7.95
C PHE A 166 -19.19 36.27 -7.19
N LEU A 167 -19.49 35.46 -6.16
CA LEU A 167 -18.46 34.82 -5.33
C LEU A 167 -17.80 33.62 -6.00
N GLN A 168 -18.54 32.92 -6.83
CA GLN A 168 -18.08 31.73 -7.52
C GLN A 168 -18.55 31.75 -8.98
N PRO A 169 -17.93 32.61 -9.84
CA PRO A 169 -18.34 32.79 -11.24
C PRO A 169 -18.15 31.53 -12.08
N ILE A 170 -17.31 30.62 -11.65
CA ILE A 170 -17.09 29.29 -12.25
C ILE A 170 -17.39 28.25 -11.20
N ALA A 171 -18.48 27.49 -11.39
CA ALA A 171 -18.76 26.31 -10.56
C ALA A 171 -17.83 25.17 -10.99
N VAL A 172 -17.08 24.62 -10.05
CA VAL A 172 -16.21 23.47 -10.28
C VAL A 172 -16.97 22.23 -9.89
N ASP A 173 -17.25 21.38 -10.88
CA ASP A 173 -17.86 20.06 -10.67
C ASP A 173 -16.75 19.01 -10.54
N LEU A 174 -16.61 18.43 -9.35
CA LEU A 174 -15.51 17.52 -9.02
C LEU A 174 -16.03 16.10 -8.90
N HIS A 175 -15.57 15.25 -9.82
CA HIS A 175 -15.85 13.82 -9.80
C HIS A 175 -14.57 13.02 -9.47
N MET A 176 -14.52 12.41 -8.30
CA MET A 176 -13.45 11.49 -7.93
C MET A 176 -13.74 10.10 -8.49
N ILE A 177 -12.82 9.57 -9.30
CA ILE A 177 -12.91 8.23 -9.89
C ILE A 177 -12.12 7.24 -9.03
N GLY A 178 -12.72 6.08 -8.77
CA GLY A 178 -12.10 4.96 -8.05
C GLY A 178 -12.22 5.07 -6.52
N ASN A 179 -11.67 6.10 -5.91
CA ASN A 179 -11.68 6.28 -4.45
C ASN A 179 -12.31 7.63 -4.04
N PRO A 180 -13.64 7.78 -4.10
CA PRO A 180 -14.31 9.07 -3.87
C PRO A 180 -14.14 9.61 -2.46
N TYR A 181 -13.87 8.74 -1.49
CA TYR A 181 -13.66 9.11 -0.09
C TYR A 181 -12.19 9.34 0.27
N ALA A 182 -11.26 9.25 -0.71
CA ALA A 182 -9.81 9.30 -0.50
C ALA A 182 -9.35 8.36 0.64
N ASN A 183 -9.97 7.19 0.73
CA ASN A 183 -9.75 6.23 1.80
C ASN A 183 -8.39 5.55 1.63
N TYR A 184 -7.50 5.76 2.59
CA TYR A 184 -6.15 5.17 2.62
C TYR A 184 -6.19 3.64 2.72
N ASN A 185 -7.19 3.09 3.41
CA ASN A 185 -7.32 1.64 3.56
C ASN A 185 -7.55 0.96 2.20
N TYR A 186 -8.41 1.56 1.34
CA TYR A 186 -8.65 1.04 -0.02
C TYR A 186 -7.40 1.04 -0.88
N TYR A 187 -6.57 2.04 -0.71
CA TYR A 187 -5.37 2.23 -1.50
C TYR A 187 -4.17 1.43 -0.97
N LEU A 188 -3.91 1.51 0.33
CA LEU A 188 -2.65 1.03 0.90
C LEU A 188 -2.72 -0.41 1.41
N SER A 189 -3.82 -0.82 2.06
CA SER A 189 -3.94 -2.20 2.58
C SER A 189 -3.95 -3.23 1.46
N THR A 190 -4.59 -2.93 0.32
CA THR A 190 -4.66 -3.82 -0.84
C THR A 190 -3.32 -3.97 -1.59
N VAL A 191 -2.35 -3.15 -1.27
CA VAL A 191 -0.98 -3.24 -1.82
C VAL A 191 0.00 -3.76 -0.79
N MET A 192 -0.04 -3.21 0.45
CA MET A 192 0.92 -3.56 1.50
C MET A 192 0.77 -5.01 1.96
N VAL A 193 -0.46 -5.44 2.22
CA VAL A 193 -0.71 -6.82 2.70
C VAL A 193 -0.31 -7.86 1.66
N PRO A 194 -0.79 -7.82 0.39
CA PRO A 194 -0.33 -8.74 -0.63
C PRO A 194 1.17 -8.70 -0.86
N GLY A 195 1.76 -7.53 -0.88
CA GLY A 195 3.20 -7.38 -1.07
C GLY A 195 4.02 -8.02 0.06
N LEU A 196 3.59 -7.90 1.32
CA LEU A 196 4.23 -8.60 2.44
C LEU A 196 4.02 -10.12 2.36
N ILE A 197 2.85 -10.60 1.95
CA ILE A 197 2.65 -12.03 1.69
C ILE A 197 3.60 -12.51 0.59
N MET A 198 3.72 -11.78 -0.51
CA MET A 198 4.66 -12.09 -1.59
C MET A 198 6.12 -12.11 -1.11
N LEU A 199 6.52 -11.18 -0.23
CA LEU A 199 7.85 -11.18 0.38
C LEU A 199 8.11 -12.48 1.15
N PHE A 200 7.14 -12.96 1.92
CA PHE A 200 7.29 -14.23 2.62
C PHE A 200 7.33 -15.43 1.69
N ILE A 201 6.59 -15.41 0.60
CA ILE A 201 6.69 -16.44 -0.45
C ILE A 201 8.10 -16.45 -1.03
N PHE A 202 8.68 -15.29 -1.35
CA PHE A 202 10.07 -15.17 -1.82
C PHE A 202 11.09 -15.73 -0.84
N LEU A 203 10.88 -15.56 0.47
CA LEU A 203 11.81 -16.04 1.49
C LEU A 203 11.64 -17.54 1.77
N ILE A 204 10.42 -18.01 1.93
CA ILE A 204 10.12 -19.39 2.32
C ILE A 204 10.42 -20.38 1.20
N THR A 205 10.23 -19.99 -0.05
CA THR A 205 10.49 -20.88 -1.19
C THR A 205 11.95 -21.33 -1.28
N PRO A 206 12.95 -20.43 -1.37
CA PRO A 206 14.36 -20.85 -1.38
C PRO A 206 14.80 -21.45 -0.03
N TYR A 207 14.25 -20.98 1.09
CA TYR A 207 14.48 -21.59 2.39
C TYR A 207 14.10 -23.07 2.40
N SER A 208 12.92 -23.39 1.92
CA SER A 208 12.41 -24.76 1.87
C SER A 208 13.31 -25.67 1.03
N ILE A 209 13.75 -25.19 -0.15
CA ILE A 209 14.64 -25.94 -1.02
C ILE A 209 16.04 -26.07 -0.39
N GLY A 210 16.59 -24.99 0.14
CA GLY A 210 17.93 -24.94 0.69
C GLY A 210 18.10 -25.76 1.97
N THR A 211 17.05 -25.91 2.77
CA THR A 211 17.06 -26.77 3.97
C THR A 211 17.21 -28.24 3.65
N GLU A 212 16.87 -28.69 2.44
CA GLU A 212 17.14 -30.07 2.02
C GLU A 212 18.65 -30.35 1.94
N LEU A 213 19.43 -29.38 1.46
CA LEU A 213 20.91 -29.45 1.46
C LEU A 213 21.45 -29.37 2.90
N LYS A 214 20.97 -28.38 3.67
CA LYS A 214 21.43 -28.13 5.04
C LYS A 214 21.30 -29.35 5.96
N PHE A 215 20.20 -30.10 5.84
CA PHE A 215 19.91 -31.26 6.68
C PHE A 215 20.22 -32.61 5.99
N ASN A 216 21.01 -32.62 4.88
CA ASN A 216 21.40 -33.80 4.13
C ASN A 216 20.23 -34.69 3.65
N ARG A 217 19.05 -34.09 3.40
CA ARG A 217 17.84 -34.80 2.94
C ARG A 217 17.64 -34.69 1.41
N ALA A 218 18.52 -34.00 0.72
CA ALA A 218 18.39 -33.67 -0.69
C ALA A 218 18.33 -34.91 -1.59
N ARG A 219 19.18 -35.92 -1.32
CA ARG A 219 19.21 -37.17 -2.11
C ARG A 219 17.94 -37.99 -1.93
N ASP A 220 17.42 -38.07 -0.70
CA ASP A 220 16.19 -38.81 -0.43
C ASP A 220 14.98 -38.13 -1.10
N TRP A 221 14.94 -36.81 -1.05
CA TRP A 221 13.93 -36.03 -1.74
C TRP A 221 13.96 -36.28 -3.26
N MET A 222 15.14 -36.27 -3.91
CA MET A 222 15.26 -36.57 -5.33
C MET A 222 14.88 -38.04 -5.66
N ARG A 223 15.25 -39.02 -4.81
CA ARG A 223 14.86 -40.41 -5.00
C ARG A 223 13.35 -40.64 -4.97
N MET A 224 12.62 -39.95 -4.08
CA MET A 224 11.16 -40.03 -4.01
C MET A 224 10.47 -39.62 -5.30
N SER A 225 11.08 -38.72 -6.07
CA SER A 225 10.58 -38.27 -7.38
C SER A 225 11.12 -39.06 -8.56
N ASP A 226 11.86 -40.15 -8.32
CA ASP A 226 12.57 -40.91 -9.37
C ASP A 226 13.60 -40.04 -10.13
N ASN A 227 14.28 -39.18 -9.41
CA ASN A 227 15.23 -38.19 -9.95
C ASN A 227 14.62 -37.20 -10.97
N ASN A 228 13.29 -37.08 -11.01
CA ASN A 228 12.62 -36.08 -11.81
C ASN A 228 12.50 -34.75 -11.01
N PRO A 229 13.26 -33.72 -11.38
CA PRO A 229 13.29 -32.47 -10.60
C PRO A 229 11.98 -31.68 -10.63
N TYR A 230 11.21 -31.77 -11.72
CA TYR A 230 9.92 -31.11 -11.82
C TYR A 230 8.92 -31.69 -10.83
N LEU A 231 8.86 -33.04 -10.74
CA LEU A 231 7.99 -33.71 -9.80
C LEU A 231 8.41 -33.48 -8.35
N ALA A 232 9.72 -33.46 -8.09
CA ALA A 232 10.28 -33.15 -6.79
C ALA A 232 9.85 -31.75 -6.29
N ILE A 233 10.07 -30.74 -7.13
CA ILE A 233 9.74 -29.33 -6.81
C ILE A 233 8.24 -29.16 -6.70
N ALA A 234 7.44 -29.66 -7.64
CA ALA A 234 5.99 -29.55 -7.59
C ALA A 234 5.42 -30.17 -6.31
N GLY A 235 5.85 -31.39 -5.95
CA GLY A 235 5.39 -32.03 -4.71
C GLY A 235 5.81 -31.29 -3.44
N LYS A 236 6.98 -30.67 -3.45
CA LYS A 236 7.48 -29.89 -2.32
C LYS A 236 6.75 -28.56 -2.15
N MET A 237 6.47 -27.87 -3.27
CA MET A 237 5.81 -26.56 -3.26
C MET A 237 4.30 -26.66 -3.02
N LEU A 238 3.67 -27.76 -3.40
CA LEU A 238 2.21 -27.92 -3.34
C LEU A 238 1.59 -27.53 -1.97
N PRO A 239 2.07 -28.03 -0.81
CA PRO A 239 1.50 -27.63 0.48
C PRO A 239 1.67 -26.14 0.77
N GLN A 240 2.83 -25.58 0.44
CA GLN A 240 3.13 -24.17 0.63
C GLN A 240 2.24 -23.29 -0.26
N THR A 241 2.04 -23.69 -1.53
CA THR A 241 1.13 -23.01 -2.45
C THR A 241 -0.28 -22.98 -1.89
N LEU A 242 -0.79 -24.11 -1.39
CA LEU A 242 -2.13 -24.19 -0.83
C LEU A 242 -2.31 -23.30 0.40
N ILE A 243 -1.32 -23.24 1.29
CA ILE A 243 -1.39 -22.39 2.49
C ILE A 243 -1.35 -20.91 2.09
N PHE A 244 -0.39 -20.48 1.28
CA PHE A 244 -0.30 -19.09 0.86
C PHE A 244 -1.51 -18.65 0.04
N LEU A 245 -1.99 -19.51 -0.85
CA LEU A 245 -3.21 -19.23 -1.62
C LEU A 245 -4.43 -19.09 -0.71
N SER A 246 -4.58 -19.96 0.28
CA SER A 246 -5.67 -19.86 1.24
C SER A 246 -5.63 -18.54 2.01
N ILE A 247 -4.45 -18.12 2.47
CA ILE A 247 -4.30 -16.86 3.20
C ILE A 247 -4.56 -15.66 2.29
N PHE A 248 -4.07 -15.71 1.06
CA PHE A 248 -4.28 -14.63 0.08
C PHE A 248 -5.76 -14.49 -0.26
N LEU A 249 -6.43 -15.58 -0.57
CA LEU A 249 -7.87 -15.58 -0.87
C LEU A 249 -8.73 -15.21 0.35
N LEU A 250 -8.34 -15.63 1.56
CA LEU A 250 -9.01 -15.22 2.80
C LEU A 250 -8.86 -13.70 3.03
N PHE A 251 -7.68 -13.15 2.76
CA PHE A 251 -7.47 -11.71 2.82
C PHE A 251 -8.35 -10.97 1.79
N GLU A 252 -8.40 -11.42 0.54
CA GLU A 252 -9.24 -10.83 -0.50
C GLU A 252 -10.73 -10.91 -0.12
N PHE A 253 -11.18 -12.07 0.36
CA PHE A 253 -12.53 -12.23 0.86
C PHE A 253 -12.84 -11.25 1.99
N TYR A 254 -11.94 -11.12 2.97
CA TYR A 254 -12.10 -10.20 4.10
C TYR A 254 -12.21 -8.75 3.63
N VAL A 255 -11.32 -8.32 2.75
CA VAL A 255 -11.28 -6.93 2.27
C VAL A 255 -12.51 -6.57 1.42
N TYR A 256 -12.88 -7.42 0.47
CA TYR A 256 -13.96 -7.09 -0.46
C TYR A 256 -15.36 -7.39 0.09
N TYR A 257 -15.52 -8.45 0.88
CA TYR A 257 -16.85 -8.87 1.36
C TYR A 257 -17.14 -8.53 2.82
N VAL A 258 -16.12 -8.48 3.69
CA VAL A 258 -16.33 -8.11 5.10
C VAL A 258 -16.15 -6.60 5.30
N LEU A 259 -15.08 -6.02 4.76
CA LEU A 259 -14.83 -4.58 4.84
C LEU A 259 -15.55 -3.78 3.74
N GLY A 260 -16.11 -4.43 2.71
CA GLY A 260 -16.88 -3.79 1.67
C GLY A 260 -16.09 -2.89 0.72
N PHE A 261 -14.82 -3.23 0.44
CA PHE A 261 -14.03 -2.43 -0.49
C PHE A 261 -14.60 -2.48 -1.91
N PRO A 262 -14.54 -1.37 -2.67
CA PRO A 262 -15.02 -1.33 -4.04
C PRO A 262 -14.22 -2.27 -4.95
N HIS A 263 -14.92 -3.10 -5.71
CA HIS A 263 -14.33 -4.02 -6.70
C HIS A 263 -15.20 -4.13 -7.96
N PRO A 264 -15.38 -3.05 -8.70
CA PRO A 264 -16.24 -3.02 -9.89
C PRO A 264 -15.81 -4.03 -10.97
N GLY A 265 -14.56 -4.48 -10.98
CA GLY A 265 -14.07 -5.51 -11.90
C GLY A 265 -14.59 -6.93 -11.61
N GLY A 266 -15.27 -7.15 -10.49
CA GLY A 266 -15.85 -8.43 -10.12
C GLY A 266 -14.87 -9.43 -9.52
N VAL A 267 -15.37 -10.64 -9.26
CA VAL A 267 -14.66 -11.68 -8.48
C VAL A 267 -13.56 -12.38 -9.29
N LEU A 268 -13.78 -12.58 -10.59
CA LEU A 268 -12.87 -13.38 -11.42
C LEU A 268 -11.45 -12.80 -11.51
N PRO A 269 -11.25 -11.51 -11.77
CA PRO A 269 -9.92 -10.91 -11.73
C PRO A 269 -9.25 -11.04 -10.36
N ILE A 270 -10.01 -10.92 -9.27
CA ILE A 270 -9.52 -11.05 -7.89
C ILE A 270 -8.92 -12.45 -7.68
N LEU A 271 -9.71 -13.49 -7.93
CA LEU A 271 -9.27 -14.88 -7.74
C LEU A 271 -8.06 -15.23 -8.62
N LEU A 272 -8.09 -14.82 -9.88
CA LEU A 272 -6.98 -15.07 -10.81
C LEU A 272 -5.72 -14.33 -10.38
N LEU A 273 -5.84 -13.09 -9.92
CA LEU A 273 -4.70 -12.31 -9.45
C LEU A 273 -4.07 -12.94 -8.22
N GLY A 274 -4.87 -13.40 -7.26
CA GLY A 274 -4.38 -14.12 -6.08
C GLY A 274 -3.59 -15.39 -6.46
N VAL A 275 -4.16 -16.23 -7.33
CA VAL A 275 -3.51 -17.46 -7.80
C VAL A 275 -2.19 -17.15 -8.53
N MET A 276 -2.24 -16.26 -9.52
CA MET A 276 -1.08 -15.93 -10.34
C MET A 276 0.04 -15.28 -9.54
N SER A 277 -0.31 -14.46 -8.56
CA SER A 277 0.67 -13.78 -7.70
C SER A 277 1.43 -14.76 -6.80
N VAL A 278 0.73 -15.70 -6.17
CA VAL A 278 1.36 -16.75 -5.36
C VAL A 278 2.29 -17.61 -6.22
N LEU A 279 1.81 -18.05 -7.38
CA LEU A 279 2.60 -18.90 -8.29
C LEU A 279 3.82 -18.16 -8.85
N ALA A 280 3.66 -16.92 -9.31
CA ALA A 280 4.76 -16.14 -9.87
C ALA A 280 5.88 -15.89 -8.83
N CYS A 281 5.51 -15.58 -7.57
CA CYS A 281 6.49 -15.39 -6.50
C CYS A 281 7.19 -16.68 -6.10
N GLN A 282 6.48 -17.81 -6.02
CA GLN A 282 7.11 -19.11 -5.76
C GLN A 282 8.04 -19.52 -6.89
N CYS A 283 7.61 -19.37 -8.14
CA CYS A 283 8.43 -19.68 -9.30
C CYS A 283 9.68 -18.82 -9.38
N PHE A 284 9.59 -17.53 -9.04
CA PHE A 284 10.77 -16.69 -8.92
C PHE A 284 11.72 -17.17 -7.80
N GLY A 285 11.20 -17.55 -6.63
CA GLY A 285 12.01 -18.11 -5.54
C GLY A 285 12.73 -19.39 -5.93
N ILE A 286 12.08 -20.28 -6.69
CA ILE A 286 12.68 -21.49 -7.26
C ILE A 286 13.79 -21.12 -8.24
N PHE A 287 13.52 -20.17 -9.13
CA PHE A 287 14.49 -19.68 -10.12
C PHE A 287 15.73 -19.09 -9.43
N ALA A 288 15.55 -18.24 -8.44
CA ALA A 288 16.65 -17.62 -7.68
C ALA A 288 17.52 -18.68 -6.98
N PHE A 289 16.90 -19.71 -6.38
CA PHE A 289 17.66 -20.82 -5.81
C PHE A 289 18.42 -21.62 -6.88
N GLY A 290 17.83 -21.81 -8.05
CA GLY A 290 18.47 -22.51 -9.15
C GLY A 290 19.63 -21.74 -9.79
N LEU A 291 19.61 -20.41 -9.75
CA LEU A 291 20.74 -19.56 -10.16
C LEU A 291 21.90 -19.67 -9.16
N MET A 292 21.60 -19.60 -7.87
CA MET A 292 22.58 -19.68 -6.81
C MET A 292 22.15 -20.73 -5.77
N PRO A 293 22.57 -21.99 -5.95
CA PRO A 293 22.14 -23.10 -5.09
C PRO A 293 22.79 -23.06 -3.70
N SER A 294 22.61 -21.96 -3.00
CA SER A 294 23.04 -21.72 -1.64
C SER A 294 21.90 -21.13 -0.85
N LEU A 295 21.61 -21.68 0.32
CA LEU A 295 20.52 -21.21 1.18
C LEU A 295 20.63 -19.71 1.50
N ARG A 296 21.83 -19.24 1.86
CA ARG A 296 22.05 -17.85 2.24
C ARG A 296 21.91 -16.90 1.05
N MET A 297 22.60 -17.22 -0.07
CA MET A 297 22.61 -16.36 -1.25
C MET A 297 21.24 -16.23 -1.89
N SER A 298 20.53 -17.35 -2.06
CA SER A 298 19.19 -17.32 -2.66
C SER A 298 18.19 -16.58 -1.79
N MET A 299 18.23 -16.73 -0.47
CA MET A 299 17.39 -15.95 0.45
C MET A 299 17.73 -14.46 0.41
N SER A 300 19.02 -14.09 0.37
CA SER A 300 19.43 -12.69 0.28
C SER A 300 18.95 -12.02 -1.01
N ILE A 301 19.07 -12.71 -2.15
CA ILE A 301 18.55 -12.21 -3.43
C ILE A 301 17.03 -12.05 -3.36
N CYS A 302 16.31 -13.04 -2.88
CA CYS A 302 14.86 -12.99 -2.77
C CYS A 302 14.39 -11.91 -1.80
N SER A 303 15.09 -11.70 -0.69
CA SER A 303 14.79 -10.62 0.26
C SER A 303 14.98 -9.25 -0.37
N LEU A 304 16.13 -9.03 -1.01
CA LEU A 304 16.40 -7.77 -1.71
C LEU A 304 15.35 -7.52 -2.80
N TRP A 305 15.04 -8.55 -3.60
CA TRP A 305 14.05 -8.46 -4.66
C TRP A 305 12.67 -8.09 -4.15
N GLY A 306 12.25 -8.73 -3.05
CA GLY A 306 10.99 -8.44 -2.39
C GLY A 306 10.90 -7.00 -1.87
N VAL A 307 11.93 -6.51 -1.20
CA VAL A 307 11.97 -5.14 -0.64
C VAL A 307 11.99 -4.08 -1.76
N VAL A 308 12.85 -4.27 -2.77
CA VAL A 308 12.94 -3.33 -3.90
C VAL A 308 11.63 -3.28 -4.68
N SER A 309 10.93 -4.42 -4.81
CA SER A 309 9.65 -4.47 -5.52
C SER A 309 8.59 -3.54 -4.93
N PHE A 310 8.57 -3.32 -3.61
CA PHE A 310 7.68 -2.35 -2.97
C PHE A 310 7.95 -0.91 -3.40
N SER A 311 9.22 -0.54 -3.49
CA SER A 311 9.61 0.84 -3.85
C SER A 311 9.29 1.16 -5.31
N ILE A 312 9.33 0.16 -6.19
CA ILE A 312 9.19 0.33 -7.65
C ILE A 312 7.83 -0.13 -8.17
N CYS A 313 6.93 -0.66 -7.33
CA CYS A 313 5.63 -1.16 -7.80
C CYS A 313 4.68 -0.06 -8.32
N GLY A 314 4.88 1.19 -7.93
CA GLY A 314 4.02 2.32 -8.29
C GLY A 314 3.08 2.81 -7.19
N ALA A 315 3.03 2.13 -6.05
CA ALA A 315 2.19 2.53 -4.94
C ALA A 315 2.77 3.70 -4.14
N THR A 316 4.09 3.74 -3.96
CA THR A 316 4.77 4.80 -3.20
C THR A 316 5.13 6.00 -4.06
N TYR A 317 5.50 5.76 -5.32
CA TYR A 317 5.84 6.79 -6.30
C TYR A 317 5.15 6.46 -7.65
N PRO A 318 4.46 7.41 -8.30
CA PRO A 318 3.73 7.16 -9.53
C PRO A 318 4.64 6.62 -10.64
N LEU A 319 4.23 5.53 -11.30
CA LEU A 319 5.03 4.86 -12.33
C LEU A 319 5.40 5.78 -13.49
N PHE A 320 4.45 6.59 -13.95
CA PHE A 320 4.67 7.51 -15.08
C PHE A 320 5.57 8.71 -14.76
N ALA A 321 5.93 8.89 -13.49
CA ALA A 321 6.87 9.92 -13.04
C ALA A 321 8.27 9.36 -12.78
N MET A 322 8.47 8.06 -12.97
CA MET A 322 9.78 7.42 -12.85
C MET A 322 10.62 7.64 -14.11
N ASP A 323 11.94 7.75 -13.94
CA ASP A 323 12.86 7.76 -15.06
C ASP A 323 12.78 6.44 -15.84
N SER A 324 12.89 6.50 -17.17
CA SER A 324 12.76 5.34 -18.06
C SER A 324 13.60 4.11 -17.68
N PRO A 325 14.87 4.24 -17.20
CA PRO A 325 15.62 3.07 -16.74
C PRO A 325 15.01 2.39 -15.52
N ILE A 326 14.49 3.19 -14.56
CA ILE A 326 13.85 2.66 -13.34
C ILE A 326 12.53 2.00 -13.70
N GLU A 327 11.77 2.61 -14.59
CA GLU A 327 10.54 2.05 -15.12
C GLU A 327 10.78 0.69 -15.80
N ALA A 328 11.83 0.58 -16.62
CA ALA A 328 12.21 -0.67 -17.29
C ALA A 328 12.61 -1.76 -16.27
N ILE A 329 13.42 -1.42 -15.25
CA ILE A 329 13.79 -2.34 -14.17
C ILE A 329 12.54 -2.77 -13.40
N GLY A 330 11.58 -1.89 -13.21
CA GLY A 330 10.32 -2.17 -12.55
C GLY A 330 9.57 -3.36 -13.16
N GLN A 331 9.69 -3.61 -14.46
CA GLN A 331 9.05 -4.75 -15.15
C GLN A 331 9.58 -6.12 -14.67
N LEU A 332 10.73 -6.16 -14.01
CA LEU A 332 11.32 -7.38 -13.48
C LEU A 332 10.72 -7.83 -12.13
N PHE A 333 9.73 -7.11 -11.59
CA PHE A 333 9.17 -7.39 -10.29
C PHE A 333 7.69 -7.82 -10.37
N PRO A 334 7.33 -9.01 -9.88
CA PRO A 334 5.94 -9.48 -9.89
C PRO A 334 4.96 -8.56 -9.18
N MET A 335 5.41 -7.86 -8.12
CA MET A 335 4.59 -6.93 -7.36
C MET A 335 4.10 -5.73 -8.19
N ARG A 336 4.91 -5.26 -9.15
CA ARG A 336 4.48 -4.22 -10.10
C ARG A 336 3.30 -4.69 -10.95
N HIS A 337 3.40 -5.92 -11.49
CA HIS A 337 2.34 -6.47 -12.34
C HIS A 337 1.07 -6.75 -11.53
N TYR A 338 1.22 -7.25 -10.29
CA TYR A 338 0.12 -7.35 -9.34
C TYR A 338 -0.58 -6.00 -9.18
N TYR A 339 0.17 -4.94 -8.87
CA TYR A 339 -0.37 -3.62 -8.61
C TYR A 339 -1.09 -3.02 -9.83
N MET A 340 -0.52 -3.16 -11.03
CA MET A 340 -1.14 -2.67 -12.26
C MET A 340 -2.44 -3.41 -12.57
N ILE A 341 -2.47 -4.75 -12.45
CA ILE A 341 -3.69 -5.53 -12.63
C ILE A 341 -4.73 -5.15 -11.58
N TYR A 342 -4.32 -5.01 -10.32
CA TYR A 342 -5.20 -4.57 -9.24
C TYR A 342 -5.87 -3.23 -9.59
N GLN A 343 -5.08 -2.21 -9.97
CA GLN A 343 -5.62 -0.90 -10.32
C GLN A 343 -6.54 -0.95 -11.53
N MET A 344 -6.12 -1.60 -12.61
CA MET A 344 -6.87 -1.59 -13.86
C MET A 344 -8.12 -2.46 -13.78
N ASN A 345 -7.98 -3.72 -13.41
CA ASN A 345 -9.06 -4.69 -13.53
C ASN A 345 -9.97 -4.75 -12.29
N ILE A 346 -9.42 -4.57 -11.08
CA ILE A 346 -10.21 -4.73 -9.86
C ILE A 346 -10.76 -3.38 -9.41
N PHE A 347 -9.89 -2.41 -9.19
CA PHE A 347 -10.25 -1.13 -8.59
C PHE A 347 -10.98 -0.20 -9.56
N ASN A 348 -10.54 -0.13 -10.81
CA ASN A 348 -11.18 0.70 -11.83
C ASN A 348 -12.21 -0.06 -12.71
N GLY A 349 -12.25 -1.40 -12.62
CA GLY A 349 -13.23 -2.21 -13.33
C GLY A 349 -13.02 -2.31 -14.84
N PHE A 350 -11.81 -2.04 -15.35
CA PHE A 350 -11.50 -2.23 -16.77
C PHE A 350 -11.43 -3.71 -17.15
N PRO A 351 -11.70 -4.06 -18.42
CA PRO A 351 -11.59 -5.43 -18.91
C PRO A 351 -10.20 -6.03 -18.71
N MET A 352 -10.12 -7.34 -18.50
CA MET A 352 -8.85 -8.04 -18.35
C MET A 352 -7.93 -7.92 -19.58
N SER A 353 -8.50 -7.69 -20.77
CA SER A 353 -7.76 -7.44 -22.01
C SER A 353 -6.83 -6.24 -21.94
N ASP A 354 -7.16 -5.23 -21.15
CA ASP A 354 -6.39 -3.99 -21.06
C ASP A 354 -5.11 -4.19 -20.24
N ALA A 355 -5.11 -5.18 -19.33
CA ALA A 355 -3.95 -5.54 -18.52
C ALA A 355 -3.20 -6.79 -19.05
N VAL A 356 -3.43 -7.20 -20.31
CA VAL A 356 -2.89 -8.45 -20.88
C VAL A 356 -1.36 -8.55 -20.76
N LEU A 357 -0.63 -7.47 -20.92
CA LEU A 357 0.84 -7.45 -20.78
C LEU A 357 1.26 -7.80 -19.33
N HIS A 358 0.55 -7.30 -18.34
CA HIS A 358 0.84 -7.59 -16.94
C HIS A 358 0.45 -9.03 -16.56
N TRP A 359 -0.68 -9.53 -17.08
CA TRP A 359 -1.05 -10.94 -16.96
C TRP A 359 -0.01 -11.86 -17.63
N GLY A 360 0.43 -11.50 -18.85
CA GLY A 360 1.49 -12.22 -19.57
C GLY A 360 2.81 -12.24 -18.82
N ALA A 361 3.18 -11.14 -18.17
CA ALA A 361 4.38 -11.08 -17.34
C ALA A 361 4.30 -12.03 -16.14
N LEU A 362 3.16 -12.10 -15.42
CA LEU A 362 2.99 -13.06 -14.32
C LEU A 362 3.11 -14.51 -14.82
N VAL A 363 2.56 -14.83 -16.00
CA VAL A 363 2.74 -16.14 -16.64
C VAL A 363 4.21 -16.41 -16.96
N LEU A 364 4.94 -15.40 -17.43
CA LEU A 364 6.38 -15.52 -17.71
C LEU A 364 7.17 -15.80 -16.42
N PHE A 365 6.84 -15.16 -15.31
CA PHE A 365 7.43 -15.49 -14.01
C PHE A 365 7.18 -16.94 -13.61
N CYS A 366 6.00 -17.49 -13.87
CA CYS A 366 5.70 -18.90 -13.62
C CYS A 366 6.55 -19.86 -14.47
N ALA A 367 7.05 -19.43 -15.63
CA ALA A 367 7.92 -20.23 -16.49
C ALA A 367 9.42 -20.20 -16.09
N LEU A 368 9.86 -19.24 -15.27
CA LEU A 368 11.27 -19.08 -14.89
C LEU A 368 11.96 -20.34 -14.33
N PRO A 369 11.31 -21.18 -13.51
CA PRO A 369 11.94 -22.40 -13.00
C PRO A 369 12.46 -23.34 -14.09
N ILE A 370 11.85 -23.32 -15.29
CA ILE A 370 12.26 -24.17 -16.41
C ILE A 370 13.74 -23.95 -16.75
N LEU A 371 14.22 -22.73 -16.63
CA LEU A 371 15.61 -22.35 -16.94
C LEU A 371 16.62 -22.91 -15.93
N THR A 372 16.22 -23.14 -14.69
CA THR A 372 17.16 -23.41 -13.59
C THR A 372 16.91 -24.72 -12.85
N VAL A 373 15.84 -25.43 -13.17
CA VAL A 373 15.46 -26.69 -12.49
C VAL A 373 16.55 -27.76 -12.55
N TRP A 374 17.30 -27.84 -13.64
CA TRP A 374 18.42 -28.78 -13.80
C TRP A 374 19.61 -28.43 -12.88
N ASN A 375 19.85 -27.13 -12.65
CA ASN A 375 20.87 -26.70 -11.69
C ASN A 375 20.47 -27.11 -10.26
N ILE A 376 19.18 -27.02 -9.92
CA ILE A 376 18.66 -27.51 -8.63
C ILE A 376 18.91 -29.00 -8.50
N LYS A 377 18.59 -29.82 -9.51
CA LYS A 377 18.86 -31.26 -9.51
C LYS A 377 20.34 -31.54 -9.29
N LYS A 378 21.22 -30.87 -10.03
CA LYS A 378 22.67 -31.01 -9.88
C LYS A 378 23.14 -30.69 -8.49
N ALA A 379 22.62 -29.57 -7.93
CA ALA A 379 22.94 -29.15 -6.58
C ALA A 379 22.52 -30.19 -5.53
N MET A 380 21.30 -30.73 -5.64
CA MET A 380 20.77 -31.72 -4.68
C MET A 380 21.52 -33.07 -4.70
N LEU A 381 22.07 -33.44 -5.83
CA LEU A 381 22.77 -34.73 -5.97
C LEU A 381 24.26 -34.63 -5.66
N VAL A 382 24.90 -33.49 -6.00
CA VAL A 382 26.37 -33.34 -6.01
C VAL A 382 26.91 -32.45 -4.91
N TYR A 383 26.20 -31.35 -4.57
CA TYR A 383 26.74 -30.34 -3.65
C TYR A 383 26.63 -30.80 -2.20
N LYS A 384 27.65 -30.39 -1.43
CA LYS A 384 27.60 -30.45 0.04
C LYS A 384 27.26 -29.07 0.56
N TYR A 385 26.47 -29.04 1.62
CA TYR A 385 26.17 -27.76 2.29
C TYR A 385 27.45 -27.19 2.92
N LEU A 386 27.77 -25.97 2.53
CA LEU A 386 28.79 -25.16 3.19
C LEU A 386 28.08 -24.16 4.08
N PRO A 387 28.38 -24.10 5.39
CA PRO A 387 27.70 -23.24 6.36
C PRO A 387 27.88 -21.73 6.11
#